data_f1d83622985e6f5e93cd0bedb1230826
#
_entry.id   f1d83622985e6f5e93cd0bedb1230826
#
_cell.length_a   1.000
_cell.length_b   1.000
_cell.length_c   1.000
_cell.angle_alpha   90.00
_cell.angle_beta   90.00
_cell.angle_gamma   90.00
#
_symmetry.space_group_name_H-M   'P 1'
#
loop_
_entity.id
_entity.type
_entity.pdbx_description
1 polymer ?
#
loop_
_entity_poly.entity_id
_entity_poly.type
_entity_poly.pdbx_seq_one_letter_code
_entity_poly.pdbx_strand_id
1 'polypeptide(L)'
;MKTLGLIGGMSWESSAQYYRLINEEVRARLGGAHSAQLLMWSLDFARIKQLQHDGDWDALGNEMVDAAQRLQAGGADLLLICTNTMHKLVAEIEAACPLPLLHIADPTATAIVQAGLQRVGLLGTAFTMEEDFYRGRLSERFGLDVLVPEADDRREVHAIIYQELIAGLVNERSRQVYVEVIERLVARGAEAIILGCTEIMLLVRAEDSPVPLFDTTTLHARAAVDAALA
;
A
#
# COMPACT_ATOMS: atom_id res chain seq x y z
N MET A 1 8.28 19.18 13.20
CA MET A 1 7.89 18.02 12.36
C MET A 1 7.57 16.86 13.28
N LYS A 2 6.42 16.23 13.09
CA LYS A 2 6.00 15.04 13.86
C LYS A 2 6.88 13.84 13.50
N THR A 3 7.04 12.91 14.43
CA THR A 3 7.77 11.66 14.24
C THR A 3 6.85 10.59 13.61
N LEU A 4 7.22 10.07 12.44
CA LEU A 4 6.49 9.02 11.75
C LEU A 4 6.83 7.65 12.35
N GLY A 5 5.83 6.83 12.65
CA GLY A 5 5.96 5.44 13.04
C GLY A 5 5.60 4.51 11.88
N LEU A 6 6.56 3.74 11.38
CA LEU A 6 6.38 2.85 10.23
C LEU A 6 6.36 1.39 10.69
N ILE A 7 5.23 0.70 10.46
CA ILE A 7 5.14 -0.76 10.60
C ILE A 7 5.56 -1.35 9.26
N GLY A 8 6.78 -1.83 9.18
CA GLY A 8 7.44 -2.29 7.95
C GLY A 8 7.88 -3.75 8.00
N GLY A 9 8.70 -4.14 7.04
CA GLY A 9 9.24 -5.51 6.91
C GLY A 9 8.34 -6.48 6.16
N MET A 10 7.27 -6.00 5.52
CA MET A 10 6.25 -6.83 4.86
C MET A 10 6.01 -6.49 3.35
N SER A 11 6.96 -6.34 2.44
CA SER A 11 8.37 -6.72 2.50
C SER A 11 9.28 -5.63 3.07
N TRP A 12 10.59 -5.98 3.22
CA TRP A 12 11.62 -4.98 3.55
C TRP A 12 11.92 -4.08 2.35
N GLU A 13 11.81 -4.58 1.12
CA GLU A 13 11.96 -3.82 -0.12
C GLU A 13 10.98 -2.65 -0.16
N SER A 14 9.71 -2.93 0.14
CA SER A 14 8.66 -1.93 0.26
C SER A 14 8.99 -0.90 1.35
N SER A 15 9.43 -1.36 2.52
CA SER A 15 9.79 -0.49 3.65
C SER A 15 10.95 0.43 3.32
N ALA A 16 11.94 -0.05 2.56
CA ALA A 16 13.04 0.77 2.06
C ALA A 16 12.54 1.86 1.08
N GLN A 17 11.55 1.54 0.23
CA GLN A 17 10.92 2.55 -0.65
C GLN A 17 10.19 3.63 0.18
N TYR A 18 9.45 3.25 1.23
CA TYR A 18 8.84 4.22 2.14
C TYR A 18 9.89 5.15 2.75
N TYR A 19 10.97 4.60 3.29
CA TYR A 19 12.06 5.40 3.85
C TYR A 19 12.63 6.38 2.83
N ARG A 20 12.87 5.93 1.60
CA ARG A 20 13.39 6.76 0.51
C ARG A 20 12.41 7.86 0.13
N LEU A 21 11.16 7.51 -0.20
CA LEU A 21 10.14 8.44 -0.68
C LEU A 21 9.81 9.53 0.35
N ILE A 22 9.67 9.15 1.62
CA ILE A 22 9.42 10.09 2.72
C ILE A 22 10.58 11.10 2.84
N ASN A 23 11.83 10.63 2.81
CA ASN A 23 12.99 11.52 2.92
C ASN A 23 13.19 12.41 1.68
N GLU A 24 12.94 11.89 0.49
CA GLU A 24 12.96 12.67 -0.75
C GLU A 24 11.91 13.79 -0.71
N GLU A 25 10.69 13.48 -0.26
CA GLU A 25 9.59 14.45 -0.15
C GLU A 25 9.89 15.52 0.91
N VAL A 26 10.41 15.14 2.09
CA VAL A 26 10.81 16.12 3.13
C VAL A 26 11.91 17.03 2.60
N ARG A 27 12.91 16.48 1.91
CA ARG A 27 13.98 17.28 1.30
C ARG A 27 13.44 18.23 0.23
N ALA A 28 12.52 17.76 -0.59
CA ALA A 28 11.91 18.60 -1.63
C ALA A 28 11.16 19.81 -1.05
N ARG A 29 10.49 19.64 0.10
CA ARG A 29 9.70 20.70 0.74
C ARG A 29 10.52 21.65 1.62
N LEU A 30 11.45 21.14 2.40
CA LEU A 30 12.22 21.91 3.37
C LEU A 30 13.61 22.32 2.85
N GLY A 31 14.10 21.67 1.80
CA GLY A 31 15.39 21.93 1.19
C GLY A 31 16.60 21.45 2.00
N GLY A 32 17.79 21.70 1.51
CA GLY A 32 19.06 21.45 2.20
C GLY A 32 19.26 20.00 2.62
N ALA A 33 19.68 19.81 3.85
CA ALA A 33 19.96 18.50 4.45
C ALA A 33 18.76 17.95 5.29
N HIS A 34 17.56 18.52 5.14
CA HIS A 34 16.39 18.02 5.88
C HIS A 34 16.05 16.59 5.50
N SER A 35 15.69 15.80 6.51
CA SER A 35 15.17 14.45 6.42
C SER A 35 14.04 14.25 7.43
N ALA A 36 13.25 13.21 7.26
CA ALA A 36 12.13 12.90 8.15
C ALA A 36 12.62 12.42 9.53
N GLN A 37 11.89 12.79 10.57
CA GLN A 37 11.97 12.11 11.86
C GLN A 37 11.06 10.88 11.78
N LEU A 38 11.64 9.69 11.86
CA LEU A 38 10.87 8.46 11.78
C LEU A 38 11.47 7.33 12.62
N LEU A 39 10.58 6.45 13.05
CA LEU A 39 10.87 5.15 13.65
C LEU A 39 10.31 4.07 12.73
N MET A 40 11.03 2.99 12.54
CA MET A 40 10.54 1.84 11.79
C MET A 40 10.67 0.57 12.63
N TRP A 41 9.55 -0.11 12.81
CA TRP A 41 9.53 -1.46 13.34
C TRP A 41 9.40 -2.43 12.17
N SER A 42 10.51 -3.12 11.86
CA SER A 42 10.57 -4.05 10.73
C SER A 42 10.32 -5.47 11.20
N LEU A 43 9.22 -6.07 10.73
CA LEU A 43 8.81 -7.44 11.03
C LEU A 43 9.57 -8.44 10.16
N ASP A 44 9.68 -9.69 10.61
CA ASP A 44 10.14 -10.81 9.78
C ASP A 44 9.01 -11.27 8.86
N PHE A 45 9.14 -11.01 7.57
CA PHE A 45 8.10 -11.31 6.59
C PHE A 45 7.83 -12.80 6.42
N ALA A 46 8.82 -13.68 6.67
CA ALA A 46 8.59 -15.11 6.60
C ALA A 46 7.49 -15.56 7.58
N ARG A 47 7.52 -15.03 8.82
CA ARG A 47 6.48 -15.28 9.83
C ARG A 47 5.13 -14.69 9.43
N ILE A 48 5.10 -13.43 8.98
CA ILE A 48 3.87 -12.77 8.53
C ILE A 48 3.23 -13.53 7.37
N LYS A 49 4.03 -13.90 6.35
CA LYS A 49 3.59 -14.67 5.20
C LYS A 49 3.01 -16.03 5.60
N GLN A 50 3.63 -16.74 6.56
CA GLN A 50 3.13 -18.00 7.06
C GLN A 50 1.75 -17.84 7.71
N LEU A 51 1.60 -16.86 8.61
CA LEU A 51 0.31 -16.57 9.27
C LEU A 51 -0.78 -16.17 8.27
N GLN A 52 -0.44 -15.39 7.24
CA GLN A 52 -1.38 -15.07 6.15
C GLN A 52 -1.83 -16.33 5.40
N HIS A 53 -0.89 -17.24 5.13
CA HIS A 53 -1.17 -18.48 4.41
C HIS A 53 -2.04 -19.44 5.23
N ASP A 54 -1.81 -19.49 6.54
CA ASP A 54 -2.58 -20.31 7.49
C ASP A 54 -3.94 -19.68 7.83
N GLY A 55 -4.16 -18.42 7.44
CA GLY A 55 -5.38 -17.67 7.75
C GLY A 55 -5.49 -17.26 9.22
N ASP A 56 -4.38 -17.24 9.96
CA ASP A 56 -4.35 -16.85 11.37
C ASP A 56 -4.28 -15.32 11.53
N TRP A 57 -5.41 -14.69 11.26
CA TRP A 57 -5.56 -13.24 11.33
C TRP A 57 -5.51 -12.71 12.77
N ASP A 58 -5.87 -13.52 13.76
CA ASP A 58 -5.77 -13.15 15.17
C ASP A 58 -4.31 -13.00 15.60
N ALA A 59 -3.45 -13.96 15.22
CA ALA A 59 -2.01 -13.84 15.45
C ALA A 59 -1.40 -12.65 14.69
N LEU A 60 -1.81 -12.41 13.44
CA LEU A 60 -1.39 -11.23 12.67
C LEU A 60 -1.81 -9.92 13.36
N GLY A 61 -3.04 -9.86 13.88
CA GLY A 61 -3.53 -8.72 14.67
C GLY A 61 -2.64 -8.42 15.86
N ASN A 62 -2.26 -9.45 16.62
CA ASN A 62 -1.36 -9.31 17.77
C ASN A 62 0.04 -8.79 17.37
N GLU A 63 0.62 -9.27 16.26
CA GLU A 63 1.90 -8.77 15.74
C GLU A 63 1.81 -7.28 15.34
N MET A 64 0.72 -6.89 14.69
CA MET A 64 0.52 -5.49 14.26
C MET A 64 0.27 -4.56 15.45
N VAL A 65 -0.48 -5.00 16.44
CA VAL A 65 -0.72 -4.25 17.69
C VAL A 65 0.58 -4.08 18.47
N ASP A 66 1.37 -5.14 18.66
CA ASP A 66 2.69 -5.06 19.32
C ASP A 66 3.62 -4.06 18.61
N ALA A 67 3.67 -4.13 17.28
CA ALA A 67 4.45 -3.19 16.47
C ALA A 67 4.01 -1.72 16.68
N ALA A 68 2.70 -1.46 16.68
CA ALA A 68 2.14 -0.12 16.90
C ALA A 68 2.46 0.40 18.30
N GLN A 69 2.32 -0.42 19.34
CA GLN A 69 2.63 -0.06 20.72
C GLN A 69 4.14 0.22 20.93
N ARG A 70 5.02 -0.54 20.27
CA ARG A 70 6.47 -0.27 20.29
C ARG A 70 6.82 1.06 19.65
N LEU A 71 6.20 1.39 18.53
CA LEU A 71 6.37 2.68 17.85
C LEU A 71 5.84 3.84 18.73
N GLN A 72 4.68 3.67 19.37
CA GLN A 72 4.15 4.62 20.34
C GLN A 72 5.12 4.84 21.52
N ALA A 73 5.60 3.75 22.12
CA ALA A 73 6.57 3.82 23.23
C ALA A 73 7.89 4.45 22.79
N GLY A 74 8.28 4.30 21.53
CA GLY A 74 9.43 4.95 20.92
C GLY A 74 9.27 6.44 20.63
N GLY A 75 8.05 6.99 20.77
CA GLY A 75 7.79 8.40 20.57
C GLY A 75 7.31 8.78 19.15
N ALA A 76 6.70 7.83 18.43
CA ALA A 76 5.99 8.16 17.20
C ALA A 76 4.74 9.00 17.49
N ASP A 77 4.41 9.95 16.59
CA ASP A 77 3.22 10.81 16.68
C ASP A 77 2.06 10.30 15.80
N LEU A 78 2.36 9.52 14.76
CA LEU A 78 1.37 8.89 13.87
C LEU A 78 1.92 7.61 13.26
N LEU A 79 1.02 6.72 12.83
CA LEU A 79 1.36 5.39 12.31
C LEU A 79 1.09 5.27 10.81
N LEU A 80 1.98 4.53 10.14
CA LEU A 80 1.81 4.01 8.79
C LEU A 80 2.04 2.50 8.76
N ILE A 81 1.24 1.79 7.99
CA ILE A 81 1.47 0.38 7.65
C ILE A 81 2.06 0.34 6.23
N CYS A 82 3.30 -0.13 6.09
CA CYS A 82 4.03 -0.11 4.82
C CYS A 82 3.64 -1.24 3.87
N THR A 83 2.36 -1.61 3.82
CA THR A 83 1.77 -2.62 2.94
C THR A 83 0.26 -2.44 2.84
N ASN A 84 -0.36 -2.80 1.70
CA ASN A 84 -1.81 -2.69 1.54
C ASN A 84 -2.57 -3.77 2.33
N THR A 85 -2.16 -5.03 2.25
CA THR A 85 -2.89 -6.18 2.81
C THR A 85 -3.16 -6.06 4.31
N MET A 86 -2.18 -5.58 5.09
CA MET A 86 -2.30 -5.53 6.55
C MET A 86 -3.20 -4.38 7.05
N HIS A 87 -3.69 -3.52 6.15
CA HIS A 87 -4.76 -2.57 6.49
C HIS A 87 -6.09 -3.26 6.84
N LYS A 88 -6.21 -4.56 6.58
CA LYS A 88 -7.30 -5.40 7.12
C LYS A 88 -7.37 -5.37 8.66
N LEU A 89 -6.25 -5.11 9.33
CA LEU A 89 -6.10 -5.12 10.79
C LEU A 89 -6.08 -3.71 11.42
N VAL A 90 -6.54 -2.70 10.69
CA VAL A 90 -6.54 -1.31 11.19
C VAL A 90 -7.43 -1.16 12.42
N ALA A 91 -8.58 -1.82 12.47
CA ALA A 91 -9.50 -1.72 13.59
C ALA A 91 -8.88 -2.23 14.90
N GLU A 92 -8.13 -3.33 14.86
CA GLU A 92 -7.41 -3.91 16.00
C GLU A 92 -6.30 -2.98 16.49
N ILE A 93 -5.57 -2.36 15.56
CA ILE A 93 -4.51 -1.40 15.89
C ILE A 93 -5.11 -0.15 16.55
N GLU A 94 -6.15 0.44 15.96
CA GLU A 94 -6.81 1.65 16.47
C GLU A 94 -7.46 1.41 17.84
N ALA A 95 -7.95 0.19 18.11
CA ALA A 95 -8.49 -0.17 19.42
C ALA A 95 -7.42 -0.28 20.50
N ALA A 96 -6.17 -0.62 20.14
CA ALA A 96 -5.08 -0.91 21.06
C ALA A 96 -4.02 0.22 21.17
N CYS A 97 -3.98 1.14 20.21
CA CYS A 97 -3.00 2.20 20.12
C CYS A 97 -3.70 3.54 19.79
N PRO A 98 -3.57 4.59 20.63
CA PRO A 98 -4.25 5.87 20.44
C PRO A 98 -3.62 6.77 19.37
N LEU A 99 -2.50 6.36 18.77
CA LEU A 99 -1.87 7.14 17.72
C LEU A 99 -2.75 7.16 16.47
N PRO A 100 -2.89 8.32 15.79
CA PRO A 100 -3.59 8.37 14.52
C PRO A 100 -2.87 7.47 13.49
N LEU A 101 -3.64 6.66 12.78
CA LEU A 101 -3.17 5.81 11.71
C LEU A 101 -3.60 6.40 10.36
N LEU A 102 -2.63 6.65 9.49
CA LEU A 102 -2.90 7.08 8.13
C LEU A 102 -3.18 5.84 7.25
N HIS A 103 -4.41 5.73 6.76
CA HIS A 103 -4.81 4.58 5.96
C HIS A 103 -4.39 4.73 4.50
N ILE A 104 -3.67 3.76 3.94
CA ILE A 104 -3.07 3.82 2.58
C ILE A 104 -4.09 4.07 1.45
N ALA A 105 -5.33 3.61 1.60
CA ALA A 105 -6.37 3.81 0.60
C ALA A 105 -6.85 5.27 0.52
N ASP A 106 -6.79 6.04 1.63
CA ASP A 106 -7.37 7.37 1.69
C ASP A 106 -6.65 8.39 0.78
N PRO A 107 -5.30 8.54 0.81
CA PRO A 107 -4.61 9.44 -0.10
C PRO A 107 -4.74 8.99 -1.56
N THR A 108 -4.82 7.68 -1.82
CA THR A 108 -5.03 7.14 -3.17
C THR A 108 -6.42 7.54 -3.69
N ALA A 109 -7.47 7.30 -2.90
CA ALA A 109 -8.83 7.70 -3.27
C ALA A 109 -8.97 9.22 -3.44
N THR A 110 -8.37 10.00 -2.54
CA THR A 110 -8.36 11.46 -2.63
C THR A 110 -7.74 11.94 -3.95
N ALA A 111 -6.60 11.37 -4.35
CA ALA A 111 -5.94 11.73 -5.60
C ALA A 111 -6.79 11.37 -6.84
N ILE A 112 -7.47 10.21 -6.82
CA ILE A 112 -8.36 9.77 -7.89
C ILE A 112 -9.56 10.72 -8.02
N VAL A 113 -10.22 11.05 -6.91
CA VAL A 113 -11.37 11.98 -6.90
C VAL A 113 -10.95 13.38 -7.36
N GLN A 114 -9.78 13.87 -6.93
CA GLN A 114 -9.23 15.15 -7.37
C GLN A 114 -8.92 15.18 -8.88
N ALA A 115 -8.57 14.03 -9.45
CA ALA A 115 -8.40 13.89 -10.90
C ALA A 115 -9.72 13.81 -11.67
N GLY A 116 -10.88 13.82 -10.99
CA GLY A 116 -12.21 13.73 -11.60
C GLY A 116 -12.56 12.33 -12.13
N LEU A 117 -11.87 11.30 -11.64
CA LEU A 117 -12.06 9.90 -12.05
C LEU A 117 -12.96 9.18 -11.05
N GLN A 118 -13.75 8.22 -11.52
CA GLN A 118 -14.71 7.52 -10.68
C GLN A 118 -14.59 5.99 -10.76
N ARG A 119 -14.35 5.44 -11.94
CA ARG A 119 -14.24 3.98 -12.12
C ARG A 119 -12.79 3.56 -12.24
N VAL A 120 -12.32 2.71 -11.30
CA VAL A 120 -10.90 2.37 -11.19
C VAL A 120 -10.67 0.87 -11.18
N GLY A 121 -9.61 0.42 -11.83
CA GLY A 121 -9.12 -0.95 -11.71
C GLY A 121 -8.20 -1.07 -10.49
N LEU A 122 -8.34 -2.14 -9.71
CA LEU A 122 -7.50 -2.43 -8.56
C LEU A 122 -6.66 -3.67 -8.80
N LEU A 123 -5.33 -3.52 -8.77
CA LEU A 123 -4.36 -4.60 -8.80
C LEU A 123 -3.67 -4.73 -7.44
N GLY A 124 -3.55 -5.95 -6.92
CA GLY A 124 -2.95 -6.20 -5.61
C GLY A 124 -2.92 -7.68 -5.27
N THR A 125 -2.70 -8.00 -4.00
CA THR A 125 -2.86 -9.37 -3.53
C THR A 125 -4.33 -9.80 -3.61
N ALA A 126 -4.60 -11.12 -3.58
CA ALA A 126 -5.98 -11.62 -3.51
C ALA A 126 -6.75 -10.98 -2.35
N PHE A 127 -6.13 -10.83 -1.18
CA PHE A 127 -6.74 -10.16 -0.03
C PHE A 127 -7.17 -8.72 -0.35
N THR A 128 -6.30 -7.94 -0.99
CA THR A 128 -6.60 -6.54 -1.35
C THR A 128 -7.67 -6.44 -2.43
N MET A 129 -7.67 -7.36 -3.41
CA MET A 129 -8.63 -7.34 -4.52
C MET A 129 -10.00 -7.94 -4.15
N GLU A 130 -10.07 -8.92 -3.24
CA GLU A 130 -11.29 -9.71 -3.00
C GLU A 130 -12.01 -9.34 -1.71
N GLU A 131 -11.30 -8.83 -0.69
CA GLU A 131 -11.91 -8.51 0.59
C GLU A 131 -12.37 -7.04 0.69
N ASP A 132 -13.35 -6.78 1.55
CA ASP A 132 -14.02 -5.48 1.63
C ASP A 132 -13.21 -4.40 2.36
N PHE A 133 -12.20 -4.77 3.17
CA PHE A 133 -11.42 -3.79 3.92
C PHE A 133 -10.79 -2.70 3.04
N TYR A 134 -10.45 -3.01 1.79
CA TYR A 134 -9.87 -2.07 0.85
C TYR A 134 -10.92 -1.52 -0.13
N ARG A 135 -11.58 -2.40 -0.88
CA ARG A 135 -12.60 -2.02 -1.86
C ARG A 135 -13.78 -1.28 -1.22
N GLY A 136 -14.30 -1.83 -0.12
CA GLY A 136 -15.39 -1.22 0.64
C GLY A 136 -15.03 0.19 1.08
N ARG A 137 -13.80 0.40 1.59
CA ARG A 137 -13.35 1.74 1.98
C ARG A 137 -13.33 2.73 0.81
N LEU A 138 -12.84 2.31 -0.37
CA LEU A 138 -12.84 3.14 -1.58
C LEU A 138 -14.26 3.50 -2.03
N SER A 139 -15.16 2.53 -2.03
CA SER A 139 -16.54 2.71 -2.50
C SER A 139 -17.40 3.49 -1.51
N GLU A 140 -17.38 3.11 -0.23
CA GLU A 140 -18.28 3.68 0.79
C GLU A 140 -17.88 5.10 1.21
N ARG A 141 -16.57 5.36 1.32
CA ARG A 141 -16.08 6.67 1.79
C ARG A 141 -15.84 7.67 0.67
N PHE A 142 -15.48 7.20 -0.52
CA PHE A 142 -15.06 8.06 -1.63
C PHE A 142 -15.94 7.94 -2.88
N GLY A 143 -16.92 7.02 -2.89
CA GLY A 143 -17.85 6.83 -3.99
C GLY A 143 -17.22 6.24 -5.26
N LEU A 144 -16.07 5.58 -5.15
CA LEU A 144 -15.39 4.99 -6.30
C LEU A 144 -16.02 3.65 -6.70
N ASP A 145 -16.18 3.43 -8.00
CA ASP A 145 -16.55 2.15 -8.61
C ASP A 145 -15.28 1.33 -8.86
N VAL A 146 -15.05 0.30 -8.06
CA VAL A 146 -13.80 -0.48 -8.04
C VAL A 146 -13.95 -1.77 -8.82
N LEU A 147 -13.31 -1.85 -9.98
CA LEU A 147 -13.18 -3.05 -10.78
C LEU A 147 -11.96 -3.87 -10.32
N VAL A 148 -12.12 -5.18 -10.23
CA VAL A 148 -11.00 -6.11 -10.06
C VAL A 148 -10.90 -7.02 -11.28
N PRO A 149 -9.72 -7.59 -11.59
CA PRO A 149 -9.56 -8.54 -12.68
C PRO A 149 -10.47 -9.76 -12.53
N GLU A 150 -10.68 -10.50 -13.60
CA GLU A 150 -11.36 -11.80 -13.55
C GLU A 150 -10.56 -12.82 -12.71
N ALA A 151 -11.21 -13.90 -12.29
CA ALA A 151 -10.64 -14.83 -11.31
C ALA A 151 -9.26 -15.38 -11.71
N ASP A 152 -9.07 -15.70 -12.99
CA ASP A 152 -7.81 -16.24 -13.50
C ASP A 152 -6.70 -15.19 -13.43
N ASP A 153 -6.98 -13.98 -13.89
CA ASP A 153 -6.07 -12.83 -13.83
C ASP A 153 -5.70 -12.48 -12.38
N ARG A 154 -6.69 -12.50 -11.45
CA ARG A 154 -6.41 -12.25 -10.03
C ARG A 154 -5.44 -13.25 -9.44
N ARG A 155 -5.60 -14.55 -9.80
CA ARG A 155 -4.67 -15.60 -9.35
C ARG A 155 -3.27 -15.38 -9.89
N GLU A 156 -3.16 -14.98 -11.15
CA GLU A 156 -1.86 -14.73 -11.80
C GLU A 156 -1.17 -13.49 -11.22
N VAL A 157 -1.89 -12.38 -11.06
CA VAL A 157 -1.40 -11.16 -10.39
C VAL A 157 -0.91 -11.49 -8.97
N HIS A 158 -1.71 -12.22 -8.19
CA HIS A 158 -1.33 -12.64 -6.84
C HIS A 158 -0.08 -13.52 -6.83
N ALA A 159 0.00 -14.48 -7.74
CA ALA A 159 1.15 -15.39 -7.84
C ALA A 159 2.44 -14.64 -8.17
N ILE A 160 2.41 -13.70 -9.11
CA ILE A 160 3.55 -12.86 -9.46
C ILE A 160 4.02 -12.03 -8.25
N ILE A 161 3.08 -11.45 -7.49
CA ILE A 161 3.44 -10.72 -6.26
C ILE A 161 4.20 -11.62 -5.29
N TYR A 162 3.66 -12.80 -4.96
CA TYR A 162 4.21 -13.67 -3.92
C TYR A 162 5.41 -14.53 -4.35
N GLN A 163 5.59 -14.77 -5.65
CA GLN A 163 6.68 -15.62 -6.17
C GLN A 163 7.85 -14.80 -6.71
N GLU A 164 7.60 -13.56 -7.15
CA GLU A 164 8.60 -12.74 -7.81
C GLU A 164 8.81 -11.39 -7.08
N LEU A 165 7.79 -10.54 -7.01
CA LEU A 165 7.98 -9.15 -6.60
C LEU A 165 8.44 -8.98 -5.16
N ILE A 166 7.90 -9.76 -4.21
CA ILE A 166 8.33 -9.73 -2.80
C ILE A 166 9.77 -10.26 -2.60
N ALA A 167 10.33 -10.95 -3.59
CA ALA A 167 11.72 -11.39 -3.62
C ALA A 167 12.62 -10.43 -4.42
N GLY A 168 12.10 -9.26 -4.82
CA GLY A 168 12.81 -8.27 -5.61
C GLY A 168 13.05 -8.69 -7.07
N LEU A 169 12.36 -9.73 -7.55
CA LEU A 169 12.50 -10.20 -8.93
C LEU A 169 11.55 -9.44 -9.85
N VAL A 170 12.13 -8.74 -10.82
CA VAL A 170 11.40 -8.00 -11.88
C VAL A 170 11.59 -8.73 -13.20
N ASN A 171 10.51 -9.30 -13.73
CA ASN A 171 10.52 -10.16 -14.91
C ASN A 171 9.71 -9.53 -16.04
N GLU A 172 10.28 -9.45 -17.23
CA GLU A 172 9.62 -8.88 -18.40
C GLU A 172 8.33 -9.62 -18.80
N ARG A 173 8.34 -10.97 -18.67
CA ARG A 173 7.16 -11.78 -18.92
C ARG A 173 6.03 -11.43 -17.94
N SER A 174 6.35 -11.25 -16.67
CA SER A 174 5.38 -10.88 -15.64
C SER A 174 4.86 -9.46 -15.84
N ARG A 175 5.70 -8.54 -16.36
CA ARG A 175 5.25 -7.20 -16.77
C ARG A 175 4.25 -7.29 -17.90
N GLN A 176 4.49 -8.11 -18.92
CA GLN A 176 3.54 -8.28 -20.04
C GLN A 176 2.17 -8.81 -19.54
N VAL A 177 2.15 -9.74 -18.60
CA VAL A 177 0.91 -10.22 -17.95
C VAL A 177 0.15 -9.05 -17.31
N TYR A 178 0.84 -8.18 -16.57
CA TYR A 178 0.20 -7.00 -15.97
C TYR A 178 -0.36 -6.04 -17.01
N VAL A 179 0.35 -5.80 -18.13
CA VAL A 179 -0.13 -4.99 -19.25
C VAL A 179 -1.45 -5.53 -19.78
N GLU A 180 -1.52 -6.84 -20.06
CA GLU A 180 -2.72 -7.48 -20.57
C GLU A 180 -3.89 -7.43 -19.57
N VAL A 181 -3.62 -7.58 -18.27
CA VAL A 181 -4.64 -7.45 -17.22
C VAL A 181 -5.15 -6.01 -17.14
N ILE A 182 -4.27 -5.02 -17.24
CA ILE A 182 -4.63 -3.61 -17.29
C ILE A 182 -5.52 -3.31 -18.50
N GLU A 183 -5.14 -3.78 -19.68
CA GLU A 183 -5.95 -3.61 -20.91
C GLU A 183 -7.35 -4.20 -20.76
N ARG A 184 -7.49 -5.39 -20.14
CA ARG A 184 -8.79 -6.00 -19.86
C ARG A 184 -9.63 -5.17 -18.87
N LEU A 185 -9.03 -4.57 -17.85
CA LEU A 185 -9.73 -3.67 -16.92
C LEU A 185 -10.18 -2.39 -17.63
N VAL A 186 -9.33 -1.81 -18.48
CA VAL A 186 -9.68 -0.62 -19.28
C VAL A 186 -10.80 -0.94 -20.26
N ALA A 187 -10.78 -2.09 -20.93
CA ALA A 187 -11.86 -2.53 -21.81
C ALA A 187 -13.20 -2.70 -21.07
N ARG A 188 -13.19 -2.94 -19.74
CA ARG A 188 -14.36 -2.97 -18.85
C ARG A 188 -14.73 -1.60 -18.29
N GLY A 189 -14.04 -0.55 -18.71
CA GLY A 189 -14.35 0.83 -18.38
C GLY A 189 -13.55 1.41 -17.21
N ALA A 190 -12.42 0.81 -16.81
CA ALA A 190 -11.53 1.44 -15.85
C ALA A 190 -10.90 2.71 -16.46
N GLU A 191 -11.04 3.82 -15.76
CA GLU A 191 -10.49 5.13 -16.13
C GLU A 191 -9.08 5.36 -15.55
N ALA A 192 -8.70 4.53 -14.57
CA ALA A 192 -7.41 4.54 -13.93
C ALA A 192 -7.13 3.17 -13.29
N ILE A 193 -5.86 2.91 -12.94
CA ILE A 193 -5.45 1.70 -12.25
C ILE A 193 -4.78 2.04 -10.92
N ILE A 194 -5.23 1.41 -9.84
CA ILE A 194 -4.60 1.46 -8.52
C ILE A 194 -3.57 0.33 -8.44
N LEU A 195 -2.32 0.68 -8.18
CA LEU A 195 -1.26 -0.28 -7.87
C LEU A 195 -1.30 -0.59 -6.37
N GLY A 196 -2.20 -1.51 -5.99
CA GLY A 196 -2.55 -1.88 -4.61
C GLY A 196 -1.59 -2.91 -3.99
N CYS A 197 -0.37 -2.97 -4.46
CA CYS A 197 0.76 -3.63 -3.84
C CYS A 197 2.00 -2.77 -4.05
N THR A 198 2.75 -2.59 -2.98
CA THR A 198 3.89 -1.67 -2.93
C THR A 198 5.03 -2.04 -3.89
N GLU A 199 5.08 -3.28 -4.34
CA GLU A 199 6.08 -3.79 -5.27
C GLU A 199 5.67 -3.68 -6.75
N ILE A 200 4.37 -3.51 -7.06
CA ILE A 200 3.90 -3.43 -8.46
C ILE A 200 4.54 -2.23 -9.19
N MET A 201 4.77 -1.13 -8.49
CA MET A 201 5.46 0.04 -9.05
C MET A 201 6.88 -0.24 -9.55
N LEU A 202 7.51 -1.34 -9.11
CA LEU A 202 8.83 -1.76 -9.58
C LEU A 202 8.73 -2.48 -10.93
N LEU A 203 7.58 -3.10 -11.21
CA LEU A 203 7.31 -3.87 -12.42
C LEU A 203 6.62 -3.04 -13.49
N VAL A 204 5.54 -2.34 -13.12
CA VAL A 204 4.65 -1.61 -14.05
C VAL A 204 4.99 -0.13 -14.04
N ARG A 205 5.17 0.44 -15.22
CA ARG A 205 5.51 1.84 -15.44
C ARG A 205 4.36 2.60 -16.11
N ALA A 206 4.45 3.91 -16.15
CA ALA A 206 3.42 4.74 -16.77
C ALA A 206 3.17 4.41 -18.25
N GLU A 207 4.20 4.03 -18.99
CA GLU A 207 4.13 3.63 -20.40
C GLU A 207 3.43 2.27 -20.61
N ASP A 208 3.28 1.47 -19.58
CA ASP A 208 2.64 0.15 -19.62
C ASP A 208 1.11 0.24 -19.48
N SER A 209 0.53 1.43 -19.35
CA SER A 209 -0.90 1.61 -19.14
C SER A 209 -1.47 2.72 -20.04
N PRO A 210 -2.61 2.48 -20.72
CA PRO A 210 -3.30 3.52 -21.49
C PRO A 210 -4.06 4.54 -20.62
N VAL A 211 -4.15 4.30 -19.32
CA VAL A 211 -4.83 5.16 -18.33
C VAL A 211 -3.90 5.49 -17.16
N PRO A 212 -4.17 6.56 -16.39
CA PRO A 212 -3.34 6.91 -15.25
C PRO A 212 -3.16 5.77 -14.22
N LEU A 213 -1.93 5.64 -13.69
CA LEU A 213 -1.60 4.73 -12.61
C LEU A 213 -1.52 5.50 -11.29
N PHE A 214 -2.15 4.94 -10.25
CA PHE A 214 -2.09 5.47 -8.89
C PHE A 214 -1.27 4.52 -8.01
N ASP A 215 -0.02 4.90 -7.77
CA ASP A 215 0.88 4.16 -6.89
C ASP A 215 0.58 4.49 -5.42
N THR A 216 0.02 3.50 -4.72
CA THR A 216 -0.41 3.63 -3.33
C THR A 216 0.74 3.97 -2.39
N THR A 217 1.96 3.49 -2.66
CA THR A 217 3.15 3.73 -1.84
C THR A 217 3.58 5.19 -1.87
N THR A 218 3.71 5.74 -3.07
CA THR A 218 4.11 7.15 -3.24
C THR A 218 3.08 8.09 -2.67
N LEU A 219 1.79 7.85 -2.92
CA LEU A 219 0.70 8.68 -2.41
C LEU A 219 0.63 8.62 -0.88
N HIS A 220 0.79 7.46 -0.28
CA HIS A 220 0.80 7.28 1.16
C HIS A 220 2.01 7.95 1.81
N ALA A 221 3.20 7.80 1.24
CA ALA A 221 4.41 8.47 1.72
C ALA A 221 4.30 9.99 1.68
N ARG A 222 3.75 10.57 0.61
CA ARG A 222 3.48 12.02 0.50
C ARG A 222 2.49 12.49 1.55
N ALA A 223 1.37 11.79 1.72
CA ALA A 223 0.37 12.12 2.74
C ALA A 223 0.95 12.03 4.17
N ALA A 224 1.87 11.09 4.42
CA ALA A 224 2.58 11.01 5.69
C ALA A 224 3.44 12.25 5.94
N VAL A 225 4.13 12.75 4.93
CA VAL A 225 4.92 14.00 5.04
C VAL A 225 4.00 15.20 5.24
N ASP A 226 2.84 15.27 4.54
CA ASP A 226 1.83 16.31 4.79
C ASP A 226 1.42 16.33 6.27
N ALA A 227 1.07 15.16 6.83
CA ALA A 227 0.66 15.03 8.22
C ALA A 227 1.80 15.35 9.22
N ALA A 228 3.05 15.05 8.85
CA ALA A 228 4.21 15.30 9.70
C ALA A 228 4.62 16.77 9.72
N LEU A 229 4.38 17.52 8.67
CA LEU A 229 4.73 18.95 8.54
C LEU A 229 3.60 19.90 8.95
N ALA A 230 2.36 19.40 9.06
CA ALA A 230 1.22 20.13 9.62
C ALA A 230 1.36 20.28 11.14
#